data_3b47ff89e8d3b16d699403b6baa895ed
#
_entry.id   3b47ff89e8d3b16d699403b6baa895ed
#
_cell.length_a   1.000
_cell.length_b   1.000
_cell.length_c   1.000
_cell.angle_alpha   90.00
_cell.angle_beta   90.00
_cell.angle_gamma   90.00
#
_symmetry.space_group_name_H-M   'P 1'
#
loop_
_entity.id
_entity.type
_entity.pdbx_description
1 polymer ?
#
loop_
_entity_poly.entity_id
_entity_poly.type
_entity_poly.pdbx_seq_one_letter_code
_entity_poly.pdbx_strand_id
1 'polypeptide(L)'
;MRILVTGAAGFVGSHLIERLEQESGEPPAEIVAWFRPGTEPLVRGSRVRWQGVELHDRAAVVAAVAEARPTLIYHLAGAAHVGDSWSHSHETFAGNVLGTHHLFTGLRQASLRPRVLITSTAMVYAPAGHAITEHDIVRPNNPYGTSKVAQEMLGLRAWQDDGIPVLIARAFNHIGPRQSPSFVASSIAKQIAEIESGSKPPVLAMGNLDPLRDIMDVRDTVRAYRAMMEAAEPGRAYNVCSGHPTAIKTLVELMQSQIGRAHV
;
A
#
# COMPACT_ATOMS: atom_id res chain seq x y z
N MET A 1 6.96 -13.07 18.52
CA MET A 1 7.11 -12.02 17.48
C MET A 1 5.91 -11.12 17.54
N ARG A 2 6.07 -9.79 17.40
CA ARG A 2 4.97 -8.82 17.42
C ARG A 2 4.98 -7.98 16.15
N ILE A 3 3.93 -8.06 15.36
CA ILE A 3 3.80 -7.42 14.06
C ILE A 3 2.84 -6.24 14.17
N LEU A 4 3.29 -5.05 13.79
CA LEU A 4 2.43 -3.88 13.64
C LEU A 4 2.13 -3.67 12.15
N VAL A 5 0.85 -3.52 11.81
CA VAL A 5 0.39 -3.13 10.48
C VAL A 5 -0.35 -1.81 10.60
N THR A 6 0.20 -0.73 10.04
CA THR A 6 -0.53 0.54 9.93
C THR A 6 -1.30 0.59 8.62
N GLY A 7 -2.45 1.26 8.58
CA GLY A 7 -3.33 1.22 7.40
C GLY A 7 -4.00 -0.14 7.19
N ALA A 8 -4.12 -0.92 8.26
CA ALA A 8 -4.63 -2.30 8.23
C ALA A 8 -6.08 -2.42 7.73
N ALA A 9 -6.90 -1.39 7.92
CA ALA A 9 -8.30 -1.36 7.43
C ALA A 9 -8.39 -1.08 5.92
N GLY A 10 -7.29 -0.72 5.26
CA GLY A 10 -7.26 -0.43 3.83
C GLY A 10 -7.22 -1.67 2.94
N PHE A 11 -7.24 -1.44 1.61
CA PHE A 11 -7.21 -2.49 0.59
C PHE A 11 -6.03 -3.46 0.78
N VAL A 12 -4.79 -2.99 0.69
CA VAL A 12 -3.59 -3.82 0.84
C VAL A 12 -3.47 -4.37 2.26
N GLY A 13 -3.80 -3.55 3.27
CA GLY A 13 -3.76 -3.94 4.68
C GLY A 13 -4.65 -5.14 4.99
N SER A 14 -5.87 -5.18 4.43
CA SER A 14 -6.78 -6.30 4.62
C SER A 14 -6.23 -7.63 4.08
N HIS A 15 -5.60 -7.62 2.90
CA HIS A 15 -4.96 -8.80 2.32
C HIS A 15 -3.70 -9.23 3.11
N LEU A 16 -2.93 -8.25 3.61
CA LEU A 16 -1.78 -8.57 4.45
C LEU A 16 -2.20 -9.19 5.79
N ILE A 17 -3.24 -8.68 6.42
CA ILE A 17 -3.78 -9.27 7.66
C ILE A 17 -4.20 -10.72 7.43
N GLU A 18 -5.00 -10.99 6.39
CA GLU A 18 -5.39 -12.38 6.04
C GLU A 18 -4.17 -13.28 5.82
N ARG A 19 -3.17 -12.78 5.12
CA ARG A 19 -1.93 -13.53 4.87
C ARG A 19 -1.18 -13.85 6.15
N LEU A 20 -1.01 -12.86 7.04
CA LEU A 20 -0.31 -13.04 8.31
C LEU A 20 -1.04 -14.00 9.27
N GLU A 21 -2.37 -14.04 9.24
CA GLU A 21 -3.16 -14.97 10.04
C GLU A 21 -3.06 -16.42 9.55
N GLN A 22 -2.83 -16.63 8.26
CA GLN A 22 -2.65 -17.96 7.66
C GLN A 22 -1.28 -18.57 7.98
N GLU A 23 -0.32 -17.76 8.42
CA GLU A 23 1.03 -18.25 8.74
C GLU A 23 1.05 -19.04 10.05
N SER A 24 1.55 -20.27 9.98
CA SER A 24 1.62 -21.22 11.08
C SER A 24 2.99 -21.16 11.78
N GLY A 25 3.28 -20.08 12.49
CA GLY A 25 4.46 -20.00 13.35
C GLY A 25 4.15 -20.48 14.77
N GLU A 26 5.07 -21.19 15.45
CA GLU A 26 4.94 -21.53 16.86
C GLU A 26 6.05 -20.83 17.68
N PRO A 27 5.71 -19.94 18.63
CA PRO A 27 4.37 -19.42 18.90
C PRO A 27 3.89 -18.46 17.79
N PRO A 28 2.57 -18.36 17.58
CA PRO A 28 2.01 -17.47 16.57
C PRO A 28 2.36 -16.01 16.87
N ALA A 29 2.52 -15.22 15.80
CA ALA A 29 2.78 -13.80 15.96
C ALA A 29 1.55 -13.07 16.55
N GLU A 30 1.81 -12.16 17.47
CA GLU A 30 0.79 -11.16 17.87
C GLU A 30 0.70 -10.10 16.78
N ILE A 31 -0.49 -9.89 16.21
CA ILE A 31 -0.74 -8.89 15.17
C ILE A 31 -1.46 -7.69 15.78
N VAL A 32 -0.86 -6.52 15.69
CA VAL A 32 -1.46 -5.23 16.06
C VAL A 32 -1.79 -4.48 14.77
N ALA A 33 -3.05 -4.20 14.55
CA ALA A 33 -3.56 -3.58 13.34
C ALA A 33 -4.06 -2.17 13.63
N TRP A 34 -3.32 -1.14 13.15
CA TRP A 34 -3.74 0.23 13.28
C TRP A 34 -4.59 0.66 12.10
N PHE A 35 -5.69 1.31 12.42
CA PHE A 35 -6.61 1.89 11.44
C PHE A 35 -6.95 3.34 11.84
N ARG A 36 -7.39 4.12 10.86
CA ARG A 36 -7.83 5.49 11.09
C ARG A 36 -9.15 5.48 11.85
N PRO A 37 -9.30 6.22 12.96
CA PRO A 37 -10.57 6.33 13.66
C PRO A 37 -11.71 6.75 12.72
N GLY A 38 -12.88 6.11 12.89
CA GLY A 38 -14.03 6.34 12.00
C GLY A 38 -14.03 5.53 10.70
N THR A 39 -12.99 4.70 10.44
CA THR A 39 -13.04 3.73 9.33
C THR A 39 -13.37 2.34 9.85
N GLU A 40 -14.06 1.53 9.02
CA GLU A 40 -14.34 0.13 9.33
C GLU A 40 -13.30 -0.78 8.67
N PRO A 41 -12.72 -1.74 9.40
CA PRO A 41 -11.85 -2.75 8.80
C PRO A 41 -12.59 -3.62 7.78
N LEU A 42 -11.98 -3.84 6.62
CA LEU A 42 -12.53 -4.69 5.55
C LEU A 42 -12.52 -6.18 5.92
N VAL A 43 -11.71 -6.56 6.89
CA VAL A 43 -11.63 -7.93 7.44
C VAL A 43 -11.51 -7.85 8.97
N ARG A 44 -11.96 -8.89 9.66
CA ARG A 44 -11.80 -9.01 11.12
C ARG A 44 -11.11 -10.33 11.40
N GLY A 45 -9.81 -10.27 11.66
CA GLY A 45 -9.03 -11.44 12.04
C GLY A 45 -9.26 -11.82 13.51
N SER A 46 -9.27 -13.12 13.82
CA SER A 46 -9.50 -13.62 15.17
C SER A 46 -8.29 -13.44 16.10
N ARG A 47 -7.09 -13.31 15.54
CA ARG A 47 -5.81 -13.15 16.26
C ARG A 47 -5.24 -11.75 16.13
N VAL A 48 -6.07 -10.78 15.76
CA VAL A 48 -5.66 -9.40 15.46
C VAL A 48 -6.19 -8.44 16.50
N ARG A 49 -5.31 -7.71 17.15
CA ARG A 49 -5.67 -6.59 18.02
C ARG A 49 -5.82 -5.33 17.19
N TRP A 50 -7.06 -4.94 16.95
CA TRP A 50 -7.39 -3.72 16.23
C TRP A 50 -7.33 -2.50 17.14
N GLN A 51 -6.68 -1.42 16.67
CA GLN A 51 -6.51 -0.19 17.42
C GLN A 51 -6.69 1.03 16.50
N GLY A 52 -7.61 1.91 16.83
CA GLY A 52 -7.78 3.20 16.16
C GLY A 52 -6.64 4.15 16.56
N VAL A 53 -5.79 4.54 15.59
CA VAL A 53 -4.68 5.48 15.81
C VAL A 53 -4.69 6.54 14.72
N GLU A 54 -4.86 7.81 15.11
CA GLU A 54 -4.75 8.93 14.18
C GLU A 54 -3.27 9.29 14.00
N LEU A 55 -2.74 9.04 12.80
CA LEU A 55 -1.31 9.25 12.51
C LEU A 55 -0.89 10.72 12.54
N HIS A 56 -1.84 11.65 12.40
CA HIS A 56 -1.55 13.08 12.52
C HIS A 56 -1.40 13.52 13.98
N ASP A 57 -1.91 12.74 14.92
CA ASP A 57 -1.72 12.98 16.35
C ASP A 57 -0.42 12.33 16.83
N ARG A 58 0.62 13.16 16.97
CA ARG A 58 1.95 12.72 17.43
C ARG A 58 1.88 12.04 18.79
N ALA A 59 1.09 12.56 19.73
CA ALA A 59 1.03 12.02 21.08
C ALA A 59 0.38 10.64 21.09
N ALA A 60 -0.72 10.47 20.33
CA ALA A 60 -1.39 9.19 20.15
C ALA A 60 -0.47 8.15 19.50
N VAL A 61 0.29 8.52 18.45
CA VAL A 61 1.23 7.61 17.79
C VAL A 61 2.36 7.19 18.73
N VAL A 62 2.97 8.12 19.45
CA VAL A 62 4.05 7.82 20.41
C VAL A 62 3.57 6.86 21.50
N ALA A 63 2.40 7.11 22.10
CA ALA A 63 1.81 6.24 23.10
C ALA A 63 1.51 4.85 22.55
N ALA A 64 0.90 4.77 21.36
CA ALA A 64 0.55 3.51 20.74
C ALA A 64 1.77 2.67 20.32
N VAL A 65 2.87 3.32 19.89
CA VAL A 65 4.16 2.63 19.63
C VAL A 65 4.74 2.04 20.93
N ALA A 66 4.74 2.83 22.00
CA ALA A 66 5.25 2.39 23.31
C ALA A 66 4.45 1.20 23.86
N GLU A 67 3.14 1.17 23.66
CA GLU A 67 2.26 0.06 24.03
C GLU A 67 2.50 -1.16 23.12
N ALA A 68 2.47 -0.97 21.79
CA ALA A 68 2.58 -2.06 20.83
C ALA A 68 3.94 -2.76 20.87
N ARG A 69 5.04 -2.05 21.12
CA ARG A 69 6.42 -2.56 21.14
C ARG A 69 6.72 -3.56 20.01
N PRO A 70 6.51 -3.18 18.75
CA PRO A 70 6.62 -4.09 17.62
C PRO A 70 8.06 -4.57 17.39
N THR A 71 8.21 -5.78 16.86
CA THR A 71 9.47 -6.31 16.32
C THR A 71 9.52 -6.19 14.78
N LEU A 72 8.35 -6.21 14.13
CA LEU A 72 8.18 -5.96 12.69
C LEU A 72 7.09 -4.91 12.48
N ILE A 73 7.27 -4.04 11.49
CA ILE A 73 6.27 -3.04 11.09
C ILE A 73 6.06 -3.08 9.57
N TYR A 74 4.80 -3.22 9.15
CA TYR A 74 4.37 -2.93 7.79
C TYR A 74 3.67 -1.57 7.80
N HIS A 75 4.36 -0.54 7.31
CA HIS A 75 3.82 0.82 7.26
C HIS A 75 3.10 1.05 5.93
N LEU A 76 1.80 0.65 5.90
CA LEU A 76 0.93 0.77 4.72
C LEU A 76 0.03 2.01 4.77
N ALA A 77 -0.03 2.68 5.91
CA ALA A 77 -0.87 3.86 6.09
C ALA A 77 -0.36 5.03 5.24
N GLY A 78 -1.29 5.73 4.63
CA GLY A 78 -1.03 6.92 3.83
C GLY A 78 -2.10 7.13 2.76
N ALA A 79 -2.10 8.31 2.15
CA ALA A 79 -2.90 8.60 0.97
C ALA A 79 -2.34 7.83 -0.23
N ALA A 80 -3.22 7.18 -1.01
CA ALA A 80 -2.81 6.29 -2.10
C ALA A 80 -3.26 6.78 -3.50
N HIS A 81 -4.12 7.81 -3.59
CA HIS A 81 -4.74 8.22 -4.83
C HIS A 81 -3.98 9.36 -5.51
N VAL A 82 -3.40 9.09 -6.69
CA VAL A 82 -2.61 10.09 -7.45
C VAL A 82 -3.49 11.26 -7.89
N GLY A 83 -4.70 10.99 -8.42
CA GLY A 83 -5.61 12.02 -8.88
C GLY A 83 -6.00 13.01 -7.78
N ASP A 84 -6.40 12.49 -6.63
CA ASP A 84 -6.83 13.31 -5.48
C ASP A 84 -5.69 14.15 -4.90
N SER A 85 -4.44 13.71 -5.07
CA SER A 85 -3.28 14.43 -4.54
C SER A 85 -3.09 15.83 -5.13
N TRP A 86 -3.69 16.12 -6.28
CA TRP A 86 -3.64 17.45 -6.88
C TRP A 86 -4.56 18.44 -6.16
N SER A 87 -5.75 18.01 -5.78
CA SER A 87 -6.73 18.84 -5.06
C SER A 87 -6.56 18.79 -3.54
N HIS A 88 -5.98 17.70 -3.01
CA HIS A 88 -5.79 17.44 -1.56
C HIS A 88 -4.31 17.19 -1.23
N SER A 89 -3.44 18.05 -1.75
CA SER A 89 -1.99 17.88 -1.56
C SER A 89 -1.57 17.99 -0.09
N HIS A 90 -2.18 18.90 0.67
CA HIS A 90 -1.91 19.06 2.10
C HIS A 90 -2.19 17.77 2.88
N GLU A 91 -3.37 17.18 2.71
CA GLU A 91 -3.77 15.93 3.37
C GLU A 91 -2.88 14.76 2.94
N THR A 92 -2.49 14.74 1.65
CA THR A 92 -1.56 13.75 1.11
C THR A 92 -0.20 13.83 1.79
N PHE A 93 0.37 15.03 1.93
CA PHE A 93 1.64 15.24 2.63
C PHE A 93 1.50 14.97 4.14
N ALA A 94 0.45 15.44 4.78
CA ALA A 94 0.20 15.18 6.19
C ALA A 94 0.14 13.66 6.47
N GLY A 95 -0.64 12.91 5.69
CA GLY A 95 -0.77 11.47 5.87
C GLY A 95 0.54 10.72 5.61
N ASN A 96 1.21 10.98 4.48
CA ASN A 96 2.38 10.23 4.07
C ASN A 96 3.65 10.66 4.83
N VAL A 97 3.86 11.95 5.05
CA VAL A 97 5.11 12.47 5.62
C VAL A 97 5.02 12.61 7.13
N LEU A 98 4.03 13.37 7.64
CA LEU A 98 3.93 13.59 9.09
C LEU A 98 3.59 12.30 9.83
N GLY A 99 2.67 11.48 9.31
CA GLY A 99 2.35 10.18 9.90
C GLY A 99 3.57 9.26 10.03
N THR A 100 4.40 9.20 8.99
CA THR A 100 5.66 8.44 9.00
C THR A 100 6.67 9.04 9.99
N HIS A 101 6.79 10.37 10.00
CA HIS A 101 7.65 11.07 10.97
C HIS A 101 7.25 10.79 12.43
N HIS A 102 5.97 10.78 12.73
CA HIS A 102 5.46 10.46 14.06
C HIS A 102 5.74 9.01 14.46
N LEU A 103 5.58 8.06 13.52
CA LEU A 103 5.94 6.66 13.76
C LEU A 103 7.41 6.51 14.17
N PHE A 104 8.34 7.06 13.38
CA PHE A 104 9.77 6.99 13.71
C PHE A 104 10.11 7.77 14.98
N THR A 105 9.41 8.86 15.26
CA THR A 105 9.55 9.58 16.54
C THR A 105 9.17 8.70 17.73
N GLY A 106 8.04 7.97 17.63
CA GLY A 106 7.61 7.03 18.66
C GLY A 106 8.61 5.90 18.87
N LEU A 107 9.13 5.31 17.78
CA LEU A 107 10.15 4.26 17.86
C LEU A 107 11.42 4.74 18.58
N ARG A 108 11.90 5.92 18.23
CA ARG A 108 13.08 6.55 18.85
C ARG A 108 12.89 6.82 20.34
N GLN A 109 11.75 7.40 20.72
CA GLN A 109 11.43 7.68 22.12
C GLN A 109 11.28 6.41 22.96
N ALA A 110 10.73 5.35 22.38
CA ALA A 110 10.60 4.04 23.02
C ALA A 110 11.89 3.20 22.97
N SER A 111 12.97 3.70 22.35
CA SER A 111 14.22 2.97 22.11
C SER A 111 14.02 1.64 21.40
N LEU A 112 13.08 1.58 20.45
CA LEU A 112 12.73 0.39 19.66
C LEU A 112 13.37 0.44 18.28
N ARG A 113 13.85 -0.70 17.81
CA ARG A 113 14.45 -0.86 16.46
C ARG A 113 13.83 -2.04 15.72
N PRO A 114 12.51 -2.01 15.46
CA PRO A 114 11.87 -3.05 14.67
C PRO A 114 12.37 -3.01 13.23
N ARG A 115 12.24 -4.12 12.52
CA ARG A 115 12.37 -4.12 11.06
C ARG A 115 11.13 -3.49 10.46
N VAL A 116 11.29 -2.47 9.60
CA VAL A 116 10.20 -1.65 9.06
C VAL A 116 10.16 -1.76 7.55
N LEU A 117 9.03 -2.14 6.98
CA LEU A 117 8.76 -1.98 5.56
C LEU A 117 7.88 -0.74 5.36
N ILE A 118 8.36 0.20 4.54
CA ILE A 118 7.60 1.36 4.07
C ILE A 118 7.10 1.08 2.67
N THR A 119 5.79 1.23 2.45
CA THR A 119 5.25 1.18 1.10
C THR A 119 5.48 2.51 0.38
N SER A 120 6.21 2.45 -0.71
CA SER A 120 6.39 3.51 -1.69
C SER A 120 5.67 3.16 -2.99
N THR A 121 6.06 3.74 -4.11
CA THR A 121 5.36 3.63 -5.38
C THR A 121 6.31 3.79 -6.57
N ALA A 122 5.96 3.21 -7.72
CA ALA A 122 6.63 3.50 -8.98
C ALA A 122 6.50 4.98 -9.43
N MET A 123 5.52 5.74 -8.87
CA MET A 123 5.34 7.16 -9.15
C MET A 123 6.46 8.06 -8.59
N VAL A 124 7.44 7.50 -7.87
CA VAL A 124 8.64 8.23 -7.46
C VAL A 124 9.61 8.43 -8.61
N TYR A 125 9.57 7.57 -9.64
CA TYR A 125 10.47 7.64 -10.78
C TYR A 125 10.09 8.73 -11.78
N ALA A 126 11.07 9.21 -12.50
CA ALA A 126 10.83 9.99 -13.71
C ALA A 126 10.08 9.14 -14.75
N PRO A 127 9.18 9.71 -15.55
CA PRO A 127 8.62 9.00 -16.70
C PRO A 127 9.74 8.43 -17.59
N ALA A 128 9.64 7.16 -17.96
CA ALA A 128 10.65 6.48 -18.76
C ALA A 128 9.98 5.70 -19.91
N GLY A 129 10.70 5.57 -21.03
CA GLY A 129 10.30 4.75 -22.17
C GLY A 129 10.88 3.32 -22.15
N HIS A 130 11.37 2.87 -21.00
CA HIS A 130 11.98 1.54 -20.80
C HIS A 130 11.46 0.90 -19.50
N ALA A 131 11.78 -0.36 -19.28
CA ALA A 131 11.49 -1.05 -18.04
C ALA A 131 12.29 -0.41 -16.89
N ILE A 132 11.57 0.07 -15.87
CA ILE A 132 12.14 0.82 -14.73
C ILE A 132 12.84 -0.11 -13.76
N THR A 133 14.04 0.26 -13.34
CA THR A 133 14.84 -0.42 -12.31
C THR A 133 15.00 0.48 -11.09
N GLU A 134 15.51 -0.06 -9.98
CA GLU A 134 15.78 0.70 -8.76
C GLU A 134 16.88 1.76 -8.92
N HIS A 135 17.67 1.69 -10.00
CA HIS A 135 18.73 2.65 -10.34
C HIS A 135 18.25 3.84 -11.16
N ASP A 136 16.99 3.80 -11.61
CA ASP A 136 16.41 4.89 -12.38
C ASP A 136 16.20 6.15 -11.55
N ILE A 137 16.14 7.29 -12.25
CA ILE A 137 16.07 8.61 -11.64
C ILE A 137 14.79 8.79 -10.85
N VAL A 138 14.92 9.05 -9.55
CA VAL A 138 13.83 9.44 -8.67
C VAL A 138 13.51 10.93 -8.90
N ARG A 139 12.44 11.19 -9.64
CA ARG A 139 11.96 12.53 -9.98
C ARG A 139 10.45 12.49 -10.23
N PRO A 140 9.64 12.48 -9.16
CA PRO A 140 8.18 12.42 -9.27
C PRO A 140 7.64 13.67 -9.98
N ASN A 141 6.55 13.48 -10.72
CA ASN A 141 5.86 14.55 -11.46
C ASN A 141 4.47 14.88 -10.90
N ASN A 142 4.16 14.43 -9.70
CA ASN A 142 2.87 14.64 -9.04
C ASN A 142 3.04 14.74 -7.50
N PRO A 143 2.09 15.37 -6.78
CA PRO A 143 2.19 15.58 -5.32
C PRO A 143 2.27 14.27 -4.53
N TYR A 144 1.54 13.22 -4.95
CA TYR A 144 1.59 11.90 -4.33
C TYR A 144 3.01 11.30 -4.40
N GLY A 145 3.59 11.23 -5.60
CA GLY A 145 4.97 10.71 -5.77
C GLY A 145 5.98 11.51 -4.95
N THR A 146 5.84 12.85 -4.91
CA THR A 146 6.69 13.72 -4.09
C THR A 146 6.57 13.40 -2.60
N SER A 147 5.36 13.19 -2.09
CA SER A 147 5.14 12.81 -0.69
C SER A 147 5.74 11.44 -0.37
N LYS A 148 5.71 10.50 -1.34
CA LYS A 148 6.32 9.17 -1.19
C LYS A 148 7.85 9.23 -1.18
N VAL A 149 8.47 10.09 -1.98
CA VAL A 149 9.92 10.34 -1.90
C VAL A 149 10.29 10.88 -0.52
N ALA A 150 9.55 11.85 0.00
CA ALA A 150 9.78 12.36 1.36
C ALA A 150 9.63 11.26 2.43
N GLN A 151 8.66 10.37 2.27
CA GLN A 151 8.48 9.20 3.14
C GLN A 151 9.68 8.24 3.06
N GLU A 152 10.20 7.95 1.86
CA GLU A 152 11.42 7.15 1.68
C GLU A 152 12.61 7.78 2.41
N MET A 153 12.81 9.09 2.25
CA MET A 153 13.91 9.84 2.90
C MET A 153 13.83 9.79 4.42
N LEU A 154 12.64 9.87 5.01
CA LEU A 154 12.46 9.68 6.45
C LEU A 154 12.86 8.28 6.90
N GLY A 155 12.51 7.27 6.13
CA GLY A 155 12.92 5.88 6.40
C GLY A 155 14.43 5.67 6.30
N LEU A 156 15.04 6.15 5.23
CA LEU A 156 16.50 6.05 5.03
C LEU A 156 17.27 6.78 6.13
N ARG A 157 16.80 7.97 6.55
CA ARG A 157 17.36 8.68 7.68
C ARG A 157 17.24 7.86 8.98
N ALA A 158 16.08 7.25 9.25
CA ALA A 158 15.90 6.41 10.44
C ALA A 158 16.83 5.19 10.43
N TRP A 159 17.12 4.62 9.25
CA TRP A 159 18.14 3.59 9.09
C TRP A 159 19.55 4.09 9.40
N GLN A 160 19.95 5.23 8.84
CA GLN A 160 21.29 5.78 8.97
C GLN A 160 21.59 6.31 10.36
N ASP A 161 20.67 7.09 10.95
CA ASP A 161 20.88 7.82 12.19
C ASP A 161 20.45 7.03 13.43
N ASP A 162 19.33 6.31 13.35
CA ASP A 162 18.71 5.62 14.49
C ASP A 162 18.99 4.10 14.50
N GLY A 163 19.58 3.54 13.42
CA GLY A 163 19.85 2.11 13.26
C GLY A 163 18.60 1.26 13.17
N ILE A 164 17.46 1.84 12.74
CA ILE A 164 16.21 1.11 12.52
C ILE A 164 16.27 0.44 11.15
N PRO A 165 16.20 -0.91 11.04
CA PRO A 165 16.25 -1.61 9.77
C PRO A 165 15.04 -1.30 8.88
N VAL A 166 15.20 -0.42 7.87
CA VAL A 166 14.11 0.03 6.98
C VAL A 166 14.28 -0.56 5.59
N LEU A 167 13.16 -1.04 5.02
CA LEU A 167 13.00 -1.51 3.66
C LEU A 167 12.00 -0.60 2.94
N ILE A 168 12.26 -0.28 1.69
CA ILE A 168 11.37 0.53 0.87
C ILE A 168 10.81 -0.33 -0.26
N ALA A 169 9.49 -0.50 -0.29
CA ALA A 169 8.80 -1.24 -1.33
C ALA A 169 8.17 -0.27 -2.34
N ARG A 170 8.79 -0.07 -3.50
CA ARG A 170 8.26 0.72 -4.61
C ARG A 170 7.28 -0.11 -5.41
N ALA A 171 6.03 -0.15 -4.95
CA ALA A 171 5.00 -0.94 -5.59
C ALA A 171 4.54 -0.31 -6.90
N PHE A 172 4.41 -1.14 -7.94
CA PHE A 172 3.72 -0.81 -9.18
C PHE A 172 2.22 -0.99 -9.00
N ASN A 173 1.43 -0.88 -10.08
CA ASN A 173 -0.01 -1.00 -9.94
C ASN A 173 -0.39 -2.40 -9.44
N HIS A 174 -1.24 -2.47 -8.46
CA HIS A 174 -1.80 -3.71 -7.98
C HIS A 174 -3.31 -3.61 -7.87
N ILE A 175 -3.98 -4.69 -8.19
CA ILE A 175 -5.44 -4.79 -8.27
C ILE A 175 -5.93 -6.01 -7.48
N GLY A 176 -7.20 -6.04 -7.12
CA GLY A 176 -7.80 -7.19 -6.48
C GLY A 176 -9.10 -6.86 -5.76
N PRO A 177 -9.73 -7.87 -5.15
CA PRO A 177 -10.94 -7.69 -4.35
C PRO A 177 -10.78 -6.61 -3.28
N ARG A 178 -11.85 -5.86 -2.99
CA ARG A 178 -11.88 -4.77 -1.99
C ARG A 178 -11.15 -3.48 -2.39
N GLN A 179 -10.58 -3.40 -3.61
CA GLN A 179 -10.04 -2.14 -4.09
C GLN A 179 -11.17 -1.15 -4.39
N SER A 180 -10.95 0.12 -4.00
CA SER A 180 -11.94 1.19 -4.24
C SER A 180 -12.27 1.35 -5.73
N PRO A 181 -13.54 1.59 -6.11
CA PRO A 181 -13.93 1.91 -7.48
C PRO A 181 -13.35 3.23 -8.03
N SER A 182 -12.63 4.01 -7.23
CA SER A 182 -11.86 5.15 -7.71
C SER A 182 -10.63 4.74 -8.56
N PHE A 183 -10.23 3.46 -8.52
CA PHE A 183 -9.15 2.90 -9.33
C PHE A 183 -9.70 2.22 -10.58
N VAL A 184 -8.94 2.28 -11.69
CA VAL A 184 -9.40 1.88 -13.02
C VAL A 184 -9.96 0.47 -13.09
N ALA A 185 -9.26 -0.54 -12.59
CA ALA A 185 -9.72 -1.93 -12.64
C ALA A 185 -11.02 -2.15 -11.87
N SER A 186 -11.09 -1.61 -10.65
CA SER A 186 -12.27 -1.72 -9.79
C SER A 186 -13.45 -0.90 -10.34
N SER A 187 -13.18 0.24 -10.99
CA SER A 187 -14.20 1.02 -11.70
C SER A 187 -14.82 0.23 -12.83
N ILE A 188 -13.99 -0.43 -13.65
CA ILE A 188 -14.46 -1.27 -14.76
C ILE A 188 -15.30 -2.44 -14.22
N ALA A 189 -14.79 -3.17 -13.23
CA ALA A 189 -15.49 -4.29 -12.61
C ALA A 189 -16.88 -3.87 -12.06
N LYS A 190 -16.93 -2.71 -11.39
CA LYS A 190 -18.18 -2.16 -10.87
C LYS A 190 -19.16 -1.83 -12.00
N GLN A 191 -18.71 -1.15 -13.05
CA GLN A 191 -19.57 -0.79 -14.19
C GLN A 191 -20.11 -2.06 -14.88
N ILE A 192 -19.29 -3.07 -15.08
CA ILE A 192 -19.73 -4.35 -15.67
C ILE A 192 -20.82 -4.99 -14.80
N ALA A 193 -20.61 -5.08 -13.48
CA ALA A 193 -21.60 -5.65 -12.57
C ALA A 193 -22.92 -4.84 -12.55
N GLU A 194 -22.87 -3.52 -12.66
CA GLU A 194 -24.03 -2.64 -12.79
C GLU A 194 -24.78 -2.83 -14.12
N ILE A 195 -24.07 -3.07 -15.22
CA ILE A 195 -24.65 -3.41 -16.53
C ILE A 195 -25.31 -4.79 -16.48
N GLU A 196 -24.65 -5.80 -15.95
CA GLU A 196 -25.18 -7.16 -15.83
C GLU A 196 -26.44 -7.24 -14.96
N SER A 197 -26.48 -6.44 -13.87
CA SER A 197 -27.67 -6.35 -13.02
C SER A 197 -28.82 -5.53 -13.64
N GLY A 198 -28.62 -4.97 -14.85
CA GLY A 198 -29.59 -4.09 -15.50
C GLY A 198 -29.71 -2.70 -14.86
N SER A 199 -28.80 -2.34 -13.93
CA SER A 199 -28.82 -1.05 -13.26
C SER A 199 -28.30 0.10 -14.12
N LYS A 200 -27.55 -0.24 -15.19
CA LYS A 200 -27.00 0.72 -16.17
C LYS A 200 -27.13 0.22 -17.61
N PRO A 201 -27.18 1.16 -18.59
CA PRO A 201 -27.07 0.81 -20.01
C PRO A 201 -25.76 0.06 -20.29
N PRO A 202 -25.69 -0.77 -21.36
CA PRO A 202 -24.50 -1.55 -21.71
C PRO A 202 -23.39 -0.67 -22.35
N VAL A 203 -22.96 0.33 -21.60
CA VAL A 203 -21.92 1.29 -22.00
C VAL A 203 -20.91 1.47 -20.88
N LEU A 204 -19.63 1.17 -21.17
CA LEU A 204 -18.52 1.41 -20.24
C LEU A 204 -17.99 2.84 -20.47
N ALA A 205 -18.05 3.67 -19.42
CA ALA A 205 -17.44 4.99 -19.42
C ALA A 205 -15.98 4.88 -19.00
N MET A 206 -15.05 5.21 -19.89
CA MET A 206 -13.62 5.03 -19.65
C MET A 206 -12.82 6.21 -20.22
N GLY A 207 -11.63 6.41 -19.64
CA GLY A 207 -10.66 7.37 -20.16
C GLY A 207 -9.74 6.75 -21.22
N ASN A 208 -8.48 7.20 -21.25
CA ASN A 208 -7.47 6.68 -22.17
C ASN A 208 -7.10 5.21 -21.83
N LEU A 209 -7.19 4.33 -22.83
CA LEU A 209 -6.93 2.90 -22.72
C LEU A 209 -5.54 2.46 -23.20
N ASP A 210 -4.78 3.37 -23.83
CA ASP A 210 -3.47 3.08 -24.42
C ASP A 210 -2.33 2.89 -23.40
N PRO A 211 -2.35 3.57 -22.22
CA PRO A 211 -1.23 3.47 -21.30
C PRO A 211 -0.90 2.03 -20.92
N LEU A 212 0.41 1.71 -21.00
CA LEU A 212 0.96 0.47 -20.47
C LEU A 212 1.17 0.61 -18.96
N ARG A 213 0.81 -0.42 -18.20
CA ARG A 213 1.01 -0.51 -16.76
C ARG A 213 1.50 -1.90 -16.40
N ASP A 214 2.47 -1.97 -15.49
CA ASP A 214 2.73 -3.23 -14.80
C ASP A 214 1.61 -3.41 -13.75
N ILE A 215 0.90 -4.52 -13.84
CA ILE A 215 -0.26 -4.81 -12.98
C ILE A 215 -0.04 -6.15 -12.28
N MET A 216 -0.11 -6.12 -10.95
CA MET A 216 -0.01 -7.31 -10.10
C MET A 216 -1.35 -7.61 -9.40
N ASP A 217 -1.51 -8.85 -9.00
CA ASP A 217 -2.51 -9.20 -7.99
C ASP A 217 -2.04 -8.70 -6.60
N VAL A 218 -2.94 -8.10 -5.83
CA VAL A 218 -2.64 -7.62 -4.47
C VAL A 218 -2.11 -8.74 -3.55
N ARG A 219 -2.54 -9.98 -3.78
CA ARG A 219 -2.06 -11.16 -3.02
C ARG A 219 -0.58 -11.43 -3.29
N ASP A 220 -0.11 -11.19 -4.52
CA ASP A 220 1.30 -11.28 -4.88
C ASP A 220 2.10 -10.11 -4.30
N THR A 221 1.51 -8.92 -4.28
CA THR A 221 2.10 -7.74 -3.63
C THR A 221 2.35 -8.00 -2.15
N VAL A 222 1.37 -8.53 -1.40
CA VAL A 222 1.57 -8.82 0.03
C VAL A 222 2.54 -10.00 0.27
N ARG A 223 2.61 -10.97 -0.67
CA ARG A 223 3.65 -12.02 -0.64
C ARG A 223 5.05 -11.43 -0.80
N ALA A 224 5.21 -10.48 -1.74
CA ALA A 224 6.46 -9.77 -1.94
C ALA A 224 6.87 -8.98 -0.67
N TYR A 225 5.93 -8.26 -0.05
CA TYR A 225 6.20 -7.55 1.22
C TYR A 225 6.66 -8.51 2.32
N ARG A 226 6.05 -9.68 2.39
CA ARG A 226 6.45 -10.72 3.35
C ARG A 226 7.87 -11.22 3.09
N ALA A 227 8.18 -11.58 1.84
CA ALA A 227 9.51 -12.02 1.43
C ALA A 227 10.59 -10.95 1.69
N MET A 228 10.28 -9.68 1.42
CA MET A 228 11.18 -8.57 1.74
C MET A 228 11.47 -8.48 3.24
N MET A 229 10.45 -8.63 4.09
CA MET A 229 10.62 -8.60 5.55
C MET A 229 11.47 -9.76 6.06
N GLU A 230 11.55 -10.86 5.35
CA GLU A 230 12.37 -12.02 5.69
C GLU A 230 13.81 -11.90 5.20
N ALA A 231 14.02 -11.51 3.95
CA ALA A 231 15.30 -11.69 3.25
C ALA A 231 15.95 -10.42 2.69
N ALA A 232 15.22 -9.30 2.52
CA ALA A 232 15.79 -8.12 1.87
C ALA A 232 16.78 -7.36 2.76
N GLU A 233 17.74 -6.67 2.15
CA GLU A 233 18.72 -5.84 2.86
C GLU A 233 18.12 -4.50 3.28
N PRO A 234 18.24 -4.10 4.56
CA PRO A 234 17.82 -2.78 5.01
C PRO A 234 18.56 -1.63 4.33
N GLY A 235 17.93 -0.46 4.29
CA GLY A 235 18.50 0.74 3.67
C GLY A 235 18.39 0.77 2.15
N ARG A 236 17.66 -0.18 1.54
CA ARG A 236 17.45 -0.28 0.09
C ARG A 236 15.98 -0.16 -0.30
N ALA A 237 15.77 0.32 -1.53
CA ALA A 237 14.48 0.27 -2.22
C ALA A 237 14.44 -0.94 -3.15
N TYR A 238 13.23 -1.50 -3.30
CA TYR A 238 12.94 -2.66 -4.16
C TYR A 238 11.67 -2.39 -4.95
N ASN A 239 11.72 -2.63 -6.25
CA ASN A 239 10.54 -2.62 -7.10
C ASN A 239 9.68 -3.86 -6.81
N VAL A 240 8.40 -3.63 -6.60
CA VAL A 240 7.40 -4.69 -6.43
C VAL A 240 6.47 -4.64 -7.64
N CYS A 241 6.74 -5.50 -8.61
CA CYS A 241 6.11 -5.50 -9.94
C CYS A 241 6.06 -6.92 -10.51
N SER A 242 5.25 -7.10 -11.57
CA SER A 242 5.19 -8.37 -12.32
C SER A 242 6.30 -8.50 -13.35
N GLY A 243 6.88 -7.39 -13.79
CA GLY A 243 7.83 -7.31 -14.89
C GLY A 243 7.16 -7.35 -16.27
N HIS A 244 5.83 -7.35 -16.35
CA HIS A 244 5.08 -7.49 -17.60
C HIS A 244 4.14 -6.29 -17.82
N PRO A 245 4.41 -5.42 -18.81
CA PRO A 245 3.54 -4.32 -19.13
C PRO A 245 2.24 -4.80 -19.78
N THR A 246 1.10 -4.31 -19.30
CA THR A 246 -0.23 -4.60 -19.82
C THR A 246 -0.92 -3.30 -20.21
N ALA A 247 -1.49 -3.23 -21.41
CA ALA A 247 -2.32 -2.09 -21.83
C ALA A 247 -3.64 -2.09 -21.03
N ILE A 248 -4.14 -0.93 -20.67
CA ILE A 248 -5.45 -0.82 -20.01
C ILE A 248 -6.55 -1.41 -20.89
N LYS A 249 -6.45 -1.25 -22.23
CA LYS A 249 -7.36 -1.89 -23.20
C LYS A 249 -7.43 -3.40 -23.00
N THR A 250 -6.28 -4.06 -22.90
CA THR A 250 -6.20 -5.52 -22.70
C THR A 250 -6.86 -5.95 -21.39
N LEU A 251 -6.68 -5.16 -20.32
CA LEU A 251 -7.36 -5.43 -19.04
C LEU A 251 -8.88 -5.37 -19.22
N VAL A 252 -9.40 -4.36 -19.92
CA VAL A 252 -10.85 -4.24 -20.22
C VAL A 252 -11.36 -5.46 -21.00
N GLU A 253 -10.67 -5.83 -22.07
CA GLU A 253 -11.05 -6.98 -22.93
C GLU A 253 -11.08 -8.29 -22.13
N LEU A 254 -10.08 -8.51 -21.27
CA LEU A 254 -10.03 -9.66 -20.38
C LEU A 254 -11.21 -9.68 -19.40
N MET A 255 -11.52 -8.55 -18.78
CA MET A 255 -12.64 -8.45 -17.84
C MET A 255 -13.97 -8.70 -18.54
N GLN A 256 -14.20 -8.10 -19.70
CA GLN A 256 -15.39 -8.34 -20.51
C GLN A 256 -15.52 -9.81 -20.91
N SER A 257 -14.43 -10.46 -21.33
CA SER A 257 -14.46 -11.88 -21.77
C SER A 257 -14.80 -12.86 -20.64
N GLN A 258 -14.49 -12.53 -19.40
CA GLN A 258 -14.78 -13.39 -18.25
C GLN A 258 -16.23 -13.23 -17.75
N ILE A 259 -16.80 -12.04 -17.86
CA ILE A 259 -18.09 -11.68 -17.29
C ILE A 259 -19.19 -11.79 -18.36
N GLY A 260 -18.93 -11.38 -19.60
CA GLY A 260 -19.89 -11.43 -20.72
C GLY A 260 -20.24 -12.82 -21.25
N ARG A 261 -19.70 -13.91 -20.69
CA ARG A 261 -20.06 -15.29 -21.10
C ARG A 261 -21.39 -15.78 -20.55
N ALA A 262 -22.01 -15.05 -19.63
CA ALA A 262 -23.30 -15.42 -19.06
C ALA A 262 -24.51 -14.90 -19.86
N HIS A 263 -24.31 -13.98 -20.81
CA HIS A 263 -25.39 -13.32 -21.55
C HIS A 263 -25.01 -13.03 -23.02
N VAL A 264 -24.65 -14.07 -23.78
CA VAL A 264 -24.70 -14.04 -25.25
C VAL A 264 -25.70 -15.05 -25.73
#